data_381dc6860322d4790b7e5b068e915c12
#
_entry.id   381dc6860322d4790b7e5b068e915c12
#
_cell.length_a   1.000
_cell.length_b   1.000
_cell.length_c   1.000
_cell.angle_alpha   90.00
_cell.angle_beta   90.00
_cell.angle_gamma   90.00
#
_symmetry.space_group_name_H-M   'P 1'
#
loop_
_entity.id
_entity.type
_entity.pdbx_description
1 polymer ?
#
loop_
_entity_poly.entity_id
_entity_poly.type
_entity_poly.pdbx_seq_one_letter_code
_entity_poly.pdbx_strand_id
1 'polypeptide(L)'
;MSETNFLKMIKRAVELCRPDLRSYYRVTRKAKVVTAYASDGQYFADVQPLRNDETPDPKEPVIPHVEIPILWGGPNRGVVCPPQEGTLCDLSYYDGDPNYPRISNFRWQGNGAPACGLTELIIQQEPGTSIHIDKSHSIITLSPADWTVRVGGDASITAAGALTLDAPQIIKRGNESCTGSDGGTGRTTEDAHRITNGSFTLNGPLVVNGSLTVNGDSSISGNSAAGSRSGGPCPH
;
A
#
# COMPACT_ATOMS: atom_id res chain seq x y z
N MET A 1 70.52 -27.56 5.56
CA MET A 1 69.28 -26.90 5.12
C MET A 1 69.29 -25.50 5.73
N SER A 2 69.17 -24.44 4.97
CA SER A 2 69.16 -23.12 5.58
C SER A 2 67.87 -22.92 6.36
N GLU A 3 67.93 -22.24 7.49
CA GLU A 3 66.81 -21.93 8.38
C GLU A 3 65.59 -21.34 7.61
N THR A 4 65.87 -20.57 6.55
CA THR A 4 64.88 -19.99 5.65
C THR A 4 64.11 -21.05 4.82
N ASN A 5 64.70 -22.17 4.47
CA ASN A 5 64.06 -23.26 3.73
C ASN A 5 63.15 -24.10 4.65
N PHE A 6 63.55 -24.28 5.87
CA PHE A 6 62.77 -25.00 6.89
C PHE A 6 61.48 -24.22 7.25
N LEU A 7 61.60 -22.92 7.49
CA LEU A 7 60.44 -22.06 7.77
C LEU A 7 59.44 -21.98 6.60
N LYS A 8 59.95 -21.93 5.36
CA LYS A 8 59.11 -21.99 4.14
C LYS A 8 58.36 -23.33 4.04
N MET A 9 59.03 -24.43 4.38
CA MET A 9 58.43 -25.77 4.35
C MET A 9 57.36 -25.93 5.44
N ILE A 10 57.59 -25.46 6.66
CA ILE A 10 56.60 -25.44 7.72
C ILE A 10 55.40 -24.57 7.32
N LYS A 11 55.65 -23.36 6.82
CA LYS A 11 54.57 -22.47 6.37
C LYS A 11 53.68 -23.13 5.32
N ARG A 12 54.29 -23.81 4.34
CA ARG A 12 53.58 -24.52 3.28
C ARG A 12 52.84 -25.77 3.84
N ALA A 13 53.40 -26.49 4.78
CA ALA A 13 52.72 -27.58 5.45
C ALA A 13 51.50 -27.12 6.26
N VAL A 14 51.65 -26.01 6.98
CA VAL A 14 50.54 -25.40 7.75
C VAL A 14 49.44 -24.87 6.79
N GLU A 15 49.83 -24.28 5.63
CA GLU A 15 48.88 -23.83 4.62
C GLU A 15 48.13 -25.01 3.96
N LEU A 16 48.80 -26.14 3.75
CA LEU A 16 48.20 -27.36 3.19
C LEU A 16 47.31 -28.09 4.25
N CYS A 17 47.65 -27.99 5.53
CA CYS A 17 46.88 -28.60 6.62
C CYS A 17 45.76 -27.69 7.12
N ARG A 18 45.70 -26.44 6.68
CA ARG A 18 44.55 -25.59 7.02
C ARG A 18 43.34 -26.10 6.22
N PRO A 19 42.32 -26.60 6.89
CA PRO A 19 41.04 -26.86 6.22
C PRO A 19 40.60 -25.57 5.56
N ASP A 20 40.06 -25.66 4.34
CA ASP A 20 39.41 -24.51 3.73
C ASP A 20 38.20 -24.15 4.60
N LEU A 21 38.42 -23.23 5.55
CA LEU A 21 37.41 -22.79 6.50
C LEU A 21 36.14 -22.34 5.79
N ARG A 22 36.25 -21.90 4.52
CA ARG A 22 35.09 -21.52 3.70
C ARG A 22 34.19 -22.70 3.36
N SER A 23 34.70 -23.94 3.39
CA SER A 23 33.92 -25.16 3.19
C SER A 23 33.06 -25.51 4.42
N TYR A 24 33.49 -25.05 5.61
CA TYR A 24 32.84 -25.37 6.88
C TYR A 24 32.18 -24.16 7.55
N TYR A 25 32.64 -22.95 7.21
CA TYR A 25 32.15 -21.71 7.81
C TYR A 25 32.01 -20.62 6.76
N ARG A 26 30.81 -20.14 6.59
CA ARG A 26 30.47 -19.09 5.64
C ARG A 26 30.21 -17.78 6.37
N VAL A 27 30.79 -16.70 5.86
CA VAL A 27 30.51 -15.33 6.29
C VAL A 27 29.46 -14.70 5.39
N THR A 28 28.85 -13.61 5.85
CA THR A 28 27.95 -12.80 5.00
C THR A 28 28.65 -12.34 3.74
N ARG A 29 28.00 -12.45 2.62
CA ARG A 29 28.52 -12.04 1.30
C ARG A 29 27.43 -11.39 0.46
N LYS A 30 27.87 -10.64 -0.53
CA LYS A 30 26.97 -10.05 -1.53
C LYS A 30 26.34 -11.14 -2.38
N ALA A 31 25.07 -10.95 -2.71
CA ALA A 31 24.35 -11.82 -3.64
C ALA A 31 23.32 -11.02 -4.45
N LYS A 32 22.80 -11.66 -5.47
CA LYS A 32 21.73 -11.11 -6.31
C LYS A 32 20.63 -12.16 -6.49
N VAL A 33 19.38 -11.72 -6.38
CA VAL A 33 18.21 -12.55 -6.69
C VAL A 33 18.23 -12.91 -8.19
N VAL A 34 18.13 -14.18 -8.50
CA VAL A 34 18.06 -14.72 -9.86
C VAL A 34 16.64 -15.11 -10.21
N THR A 35 15.93 -15.75 -9.25
CA THR A 35 14.54 -16.15 -9.39
C THR A 35 13.82 -15.82 -8.09
N ALA A 36 12.67 -15.18 -8.20
CA ALA A 36 11.76 -14.94 -7.08
C ALA A 36 10.50 -15.80 -7.23
N TYR A 37 9.95 -16.21 -6.10
CA TYR A 37 8.74 -17.01 -6.07
C TYR A 37 7.60 -16.24 -5.42
N ALA A 38 6.37 -16.49 -5.89
CA ALA A 38 5.19 -15.99 -5.19
C ALA A 38 5.12 -16.62 -3.80
N SER A 39 4.67 -15.87 -2.82
CA SER A 39 4.46 -16.40 -1.46
C SER A 39 3.16 -17.20 -1.43
N ASP A 40 3.30 -18.50 -1.19
CA ASP A 40 2.19 -19.47 -1.07
C ASP A 40 2.25 -20.25 0.26
N GLY A 41 2.68 -19.58 1.32
CA GLY A 41 2.96 -20.17 2.64
C GLY A 41 4.45 -20.43 2.86
N GLN A 42 5.28 -20.21 1.84
CA GLN A 42 6.74 -20.23 1.90
C GLN A 42 7.26 -18.96 1.23
N TYR A 43 8.43 -18.49 1.67
CA TYR A 43 8.98 -17.23 1.22
C TYR A 43 10.47 -17.36 0.91
N PHE A 44 10.78 -17.66 -0.35
CA PHE A 44 12.12 -18.00 -0.83
C PHE A 44 12.48 -17.26 -2.12
N ALA A 45 13.77 -17.22 -2.41
CA ALA A 45 14.31 -16.80 -3.70
C ALA A 45 15.57 -17.63 -4.02
N ASP A 46 15.90 -17.78 -5.31
CA ASP A 46 17.18 -18.28 -5.73
C ASP A 46 18.17 -17.13 -5.84
N VAL A 47 19.36 -17.31 -5.32
CA VAL A 47 20.37 -16.24 -5.30
C VAL A 47 21.69 -16.68 -5.91
N GLN A 48 22.32 -15.78 -6.65
CA GLN A 48 23.67 -15.92 -7.16
C GLN A 48 24.63 -15.18 -6.21
N PRO A 49 25.55 -15.87 -5.55
CA PRO A 49 26.62 -15.21 -4.81
C PRO A 49 27.49 -14.33 -5.70
N LEU A 50 27.83 -13.15 -5.20
CA LEU A 50 28.64 -12.16 -5.90
C LEU A 50 30.03 -12.01 -5.25
N ARG A 51 30.97 -11.53 -6.05
CA ARG A 51 32.25 -11.00 -5.57
C ARG A 51 32.05 -9.60 -4.96
N ASN A 52 33.11 -9.07 -4.36
CA ASN A 52 33.07 -7.72 -3.79
C ASN A 52 32.86 -6.62 -4.83
N ASP A 53 33.24 -6.87 -6.08
CA ASP A 53 33.02 -6.00 -7.24
C ASP A 53 31.63 -6.14 -7.86
N GLU A 54 30.75 -6.95 -7.22
CA GLU A 54 29.37 -7.24 -7.64
C GLU A 54 29.22 -8.06 -8.92
N THR A 55 30.31 -8.62 -9.41
CA THR A 55 30.25 -9.62 -10.48
C THR A 55 29.88 -11.00 -9.92
N PRO A 56 29.17 -11.84 -10.69
CA PRO A 56 28.89 -13.22 -10.28
C PRO A 56 30.18 -13.97 -9.92
N ASP A 57 30.15 -14.70 -8.80
CA ASP A 57 31.28 -15.53 -8.41
C ASP A 57 31.26 -16.86 -9.21
N PRO A 58 32.19 -17.09 -10.16
CA PRO A 58 32.17 -18.29 -10.98
C PRO A 58 32.49 -19.59 -10.23
N LYS A 59 32.93 -19.47 -8.97
CA LYS A 59 33.22 -20.61 -8.10
C LYS A 59 32.01 -21.03 -7.25
N GLU A 60 30.96 -20.23 -7.27
CA GLU A 60 29.79 -20.47 -6.45
C GLU A 60 28.55 -20.60 -7.37
N PRO A 61 27.84 -21.72 -7.31
CA PRO A 61 26.61 -21.91 -8.07
C PRO A 61 25.49 -21.01 -7.54
N VAL A 62 24.42 -20.90 -8.30
CA VAL A 62 23.15 -20.35 -7.80
C VAL A 62 22.68 -21.24 -6.65
N ILE A 63 22.29 -20.60 -5.55
CA ILE A 63 21.76 -21.27 -4.36
C ILE A 63 20.22 -21.19 -4.43
N PRO A 64 19.53 -22.32 -4.57
CA PRO A 64 18.09 -22.32 -4.69
C PRO A 64 17.41 -22.21 -3.31
N HIS A 65 16.17 -21.70 -3.31
CA HIS A 65 15.26 -21.70 -2.17
C HIS A 65 15.87 -21.10 -0.89
N VAL A 66 16.53 -19.96 -1.03
CA VAL A 66 17.09 -19.23 0.11
C VAL A 66 15.96 -18.46 0.80
N GLU A 67 15.85 -18.61 2.11
CA GLU A 67 14.86 -17.93 2.94
C GLU A 67 14.99 -16.41 2.84
N ILE A 68 13.85 -15.72 2.65
CA ILE A 68 13.77 -14.27 2.58
C ILE A 68 13.39 -13.71 3.95
N PRO A 69 14.04 -12.62 4.43
CA PRO A 69 13.70 -12.01 5.70
C PRO A 69 12.31 -11.37 5.63
N ILE A 70 11.58 -11.46 6.73
CA ILE A 70 10.30 -10.81 6.93
C ILE A 70 10.41 -9.70 7.97
N LEU A 71 9.75 -8.57 7.74
CA LEU A 71 9.75 -7.46 8.69
C LEU A 71 8.92 -7.78 9.93
N TRP A 72 7.83 -8.47 9.72
CA TRP A 72 6.91 -8.88 10.77
C TRP A 72 6.15 -10.12 10.31
N GLY A 73 6.00 -11.11 11.20
CA GLY A 73 5.36 -12.38 10.85
C GLY A 73 4.81 -13.13 12.03
N GLY A 74 4.08 -14.20 11.74
CA GLY A 74 3.48 -15.15 12.65
C GLY A 74 2.59 -16.11 11.84
N PRO A 75 1.88 -17.05 12.48
CA PRO A 75 0.98 -17.95 11.75
C PRO A 75 -0.05 -17.16 10.95
N ASN A 76 0.03 -17.25 9.62
CA ASN A 76 -0.80 -16.52 8.64
C ASN A 76 -0.81 -14.97 8.82
N ARG A 77 0.32 -14.40 9.28
CA ARG A 77 0.48 -12.95 9.48
C ARG A 77 1.83 -12.51 8.99
N GLY A 78 1.90 -11.36 8.33
CA GLY A 78 3.18 -10.80 7.91
C GLY A 78 3.05 -9.67 6.90
N VAL A 79 4.20 -9.03 6.64
CA VAL A 79 4.41 -8.15 5.51
C VAL A 79 5.22 -8.94 4.50
N VAL A 80 4.65 -9.19 3.33
CA VAL A 80 5.23 -10.01 2.27
C VAL A 80 5.36 -9.17 1.01
N CYS A 81 6.58 -9.09 0.50
CA CYS A 81 6.90 -8.42 -0.75
C CYS A 81 8.00 -9.23 -1.46
N PRO A 82 7.66 -10.16 -2.36
CA PRO A 82 8.65 -10.91 -3.11
C PRO A 82 9.58 -9.96 -3.86
N PRO A 83 10.91 -10.15 -3.78
CA PRO A 83 11.85 -9.31 -4.48
C PRO A 83 11.76 -9.50 -5.99
N GLN A 84 12.11 -8.48 -6.75
CA GLN A 84 12.28 -8.62 -8.20
C GLN A 84 13.61 -9.30 -8.51
N GLU A 85 13.66 -9.99 -9.66
CA GLU A 85 14.93 -10.50 -10.21
C GLU A 85 15.92 -9.34 -10.40
N GLY A 86 17.17 -9.60 -10.10
CA GLY A 86 18.20 -8.57 -10.11
C GLY A 86 18.39 -7.82 -8.81
N THR A 87 17.48 -7.96 -7.83
CA THR A 87 17.59 -7.31 -6.53
C THR A 87 18.84 -7.77 -5.80
N LEU A 88 19.68 -6.81 -5.35
CA LEU A 88 20.88 -7.10 -4.58
C LEU A 88 20.52 -7.38 -3.13
N CYS A 89 21.21 -8.35 -2.54
CA CYS A 89 20.97 -8.76 -1.16
C CYS A 89 22.28 -9.17 -0.47
N ASP A 90 22.19 -9.32 0.84
CA ASP A 90 23.24 -9.89 1.68
C ASP A 90 22.84 -11.33 2.03
N LEU A 91 23.66 -12.27 1.59
CA LEU A 91 23.52 -13.70 1.86
C LEU A 91 24.29 -14.04 3.12
N SER A 92 23.59 -14.53 4.13
CA SER A 92 24.14 -15.00 5.40
C SER A 92 23.82 -16.47 5.60
N TYR A 93 24.42 -17.07 6.63
CA TYR A 93 24.26 -18.49 6.94
C TYR A 93 24.01 -18.63 8.44
N TYR A 94 23.05 -19.46 8.83
CA TYR A 94 22.83 -19.76 10.24
C TYR A 94 24.06 -20.47 10.81
N ASP A 95 24.60 -19.95 11.90
CA ASP A 95 25.85 -20.41 12.55
C ASP A 95 27.05 -20.54 11.60
N GLY A 96 27.01 -19.88 10.43
CA GLY A 96 28.02 -20.00 9.41
C GLY A 96 27.98 -21.31 8.61
N ASP A 97 26.99 -22.17 8.82
CA ASP A 97 26.84 -23.45 8.10
C ASP A 97 26.39 -23.21 6.65
N PRO A 98 27.16 -23.66 5.65
CA PRO A 98 26.82 -23.52 4.24
C PRO A 98 25.47 -24.12 3.82
N ASN A 99 24.95 -25.08 4.58
CA ASN A 99 23.70 -25.76 4.28
C ASN A 99 22.45 -24.96 4.71
N TYR A 100 22.63 -23.89 5.48
CA TYR A 100 21.53 -23.06 5.99
C TYR A 100 21.65 -21.61 5.54
N PRO A 101 21.56 -21.35 4.20
CA PRO A 101 21.62 -20.01 3.66
C PRO A 101 20.34 -19.24 3.95
N ARG A 102 20.47 -17.94 4.19
CA ARG A 102 19.35 -16.99 4.28
C ARG A 102 19.71 -15.64 3.69
N ILE A 103 18.75 -14.91 3.15
CA ILE A 103 18.90 -13.49 2.87
C ILE A 103 18.77 -12.76 4.22
N SER A 104 19.74 -11.94 4.56
CA SER A 104 19.68 -11.15 5.80
C SER A 104 19.24 -9.71 5.57
N ASN A 105 19.42 -9.20 4.37
CA ASN A 105 19.08 -7.82 4.01
C ASN A 105 18.98 -7.66 2.49
N PHE A 106 18.21 -6.65 2.03
CA PHE A 106 18.24 -6.17 0.66
C PHE A 106 19.02 -4.87 0.56
N ARG A 107 19.63 -4.62 -0.60
CA ARG A 107 20.47 -3.46 -0.83
C ARG A 107 20.01 -2.67 -2.06
N TRP A 108 20.07 -1.35 -1.95
CA TRP A 108 19.75 -0.45 -3.06
C TRP A 108 20.90 -0.24 -4.05
N GLN A 109 22.13 -0.60 -3.68
CA GLN A 109 23.33 -0.33 -4.47
C GLN A 109 23.15 -0.82 -5.92
N GLY A 110 23.22 0.10 -6.89
CA GLY A 110 22.96 -0.19 -8.30
C GLY A 110 21.49 -0.16 -8.71
N ASN A 111 20.55 -0.17 -7.77
CA ASN A 111 19.13 0.01 -7.98
C ASN A 111 18.69 1.35 -7.36
N GLY A 112 17.83 2.10 -8.06
CA GLY A 112 17.33 3.37 -7.53
C GLY A 112 16.42 3.15 -6.32
N ALA A 113 16.75 3.77 -5.17
CA ALA A 113 15.80 3.90 -4.08
C ALA A 113 14.70 4.92 -4.45
N PRO A 114 13.47 4.76 -3.96
CA PRO A 114 12.47 5.83 -4.05
C PRO A 114 13.02 7.11 -3.44
N ALA A 115 12.78 8.26 -4.08
CA ALA A 115 13.17 9.56 -3.53
C ALA A 115 12.36 9.81 -2.24
N CYS A 116 13.07 10.03 -1.13
CA CYS A 116 12.49 10.25 0.18
C CYS A 116 13.31 11.31 0.91
N GLY A 117 12.67 12.31 1.44
CA GLY A 117 13.33 13.36 2.22
C GLY A 117 13.70 12.89 3.63
N LEU A 118 14.49 13.71 4.35
CA LEU A 118 14.73 13.46 5.76
C LEU A 118 13.42 13.60 6.55
N THR A 119 13.19 12.72 7.50
CA THR A 119 11.97 12.65 8.33
C THR A 119 10.69 12.24 7.57
N GLU A 120 10.81 11.76 6.37
CA GLU A 120 9.71 11.20 5.58
C GLU A 120 9.74 9.68 5.59
N LEU A 121 8.60 9.05 5.30
CA LEU A 121 8.47 7.61 5.09
C LEU A 121 7.76 7.35 3.77
N ILE A 122 8.33 6.51 2.93
CA ILE A 122 7.68 6.05 1.71
C ILE A 122 7.65 4.52 1.66
N ILE A 123 6.49 3.96 1.35
CA ILE A 123 6.29 2.56 0.97
C ILE A 123 5.85 2.59 -0.47
N GLN A 124 6.73 2.20 -1.38
CA GLN A 124 6.49 2.24 -2.82
C GLN A 124 6.65 0.85 -3.41
N GLN A 125 5.62 0.36 -4.08
CA GLN A 125 5.67 -0.90 -4.80
C GLN A 125 6.32 -0.69 -6.19
N GLU A 126 5.91 0.39 -6.88
CA GLU A 126 6.49 0.87 -8.13
C GLU A 126 6.22 2.38 -8.28
N PRO A 127 6.90 3.10 -9.19
CA PRO A 127 6.61 4.51 -9.44
C PRO A 127 5.13 4.73 -9.74
N GLY A 128 4.47 5.58 -8.94
CA GLY A 128 3.03 5.86 -9.07
C GLY A 128 2.14 5.05 -8.11
N THR A 129 2.65 4.03 -7.42
CA THR A 129 1.90 3.26 -6.42
C THR A 129 2.61 3.32 -5.08
N SER A 130 2.11 4.13 -4.16
CA SER A 130 2.81 4.38 -2.88
C SER A 130 1.89 4.85 -1.76
N ILE A 131 2.40 4.69 -0.53
CA ILE A 131 1.95 5.38 0.67
C ILE A 131 3.13 6.24 1.13
N HIS A 132 2.92 7.54 1.24
CA HIS A 132 3.95 8.50 1.61
C HIS A 132 3.48 9.33 2.81
N ILE A 133 4.30 9.40 3.85
CA ILE A 133 4.14 10.32 4.98
C ILE A 133 5.21 11.40 4.81
N ASP A 134 4.78 12.62 4.51
CA ASP A 134 5.68 13.73 4.25
C ASP A 134 6.18 14.39 5.54
N LYS A 135 7.11 15.34 5.40
CA LYS A 135 7.67 16.12 6.52
C LYS A 135 6.64 16.95 7.30
N SER A 136 5.45 17.16 6.74
CA SER A 136 4.33 17.87 7.38
C SER A 136 3.37 16.89 8.06
N HIS A 137 3.73 15.60 8.13
CA HIS A 137 2.92 14.51 8.67
C HIS A 137 1.63 14.22 7.88
N SER A 138 1.56 14.67 6.62
CA SER A 138 0.46 14.32 5.74
C SER A 138 0.64 12.90 5.20
N ILE A 139 -0.46 12.13 5.18
CA ILE A 139 -0.48 10.78 4.60
C ILE A 139 -1.07 10.88 3.19
N ILE A 140 -0.26 10.55 2.20
CA ILE A 140 -0.62 10.58 0.78
C ILE A 140 -0.62 9.15 0.26
N THR A 141 -1.76 8.69 -0.26
CA THR A 141 -1.88 7.40 -0.96
C THR A 141 -2.04 7.66 -2.44
N LEU A 142 -1.17 7.07 -3.25
CA LEU A 142 -1.19 7.21 -4.70
C LEU A 142 -1.41 5.83 -5.34
N SER A 143 -2.36 5.74 -6.28
CA SER A 143 -2.62 4.55 -7.08
C SER A 143 -3.04 4.98 -8.49
N PRO A 144 -2.46 4.43 -9.57
CA PRO A 144 -2.89 4.66 -10.94
C PRO A 144 -4.12 3.82 -11.32
N ALA A 145 -4.55 2.91 -10.44
CA ALA A 145 -5.67 2.01 -10.61
C ALA A 145 -6.70 2.19 -9.48
N ASP A 146 -7.41 1.15 -9.13
CA ASP A 146 -8.47 1.19 -8.12
C ASP A 146 -7.90 1.30 -6.69
N TRP A 147 -8.64 2.00 -5.84
CA TRP A 147 -8.46 1.99 -4.41
C TRP A 147 -9.74 1.47 -3.74
N THR A 148 -9.64 0.31 -3.10
CA THR A 148 -10.78 -0.38 -2.50
C THR A 148 -10.59 -0.55 -1.01
N VAL A 149 -11.58 -0.11 -0.23
CA VAL A 149 -11.67 -0.34 1.22
C VAL A 149 -12.85 -1.25 1.51
N ARG A 150 -12.60 -2.38 2.18
CA ARG A 150 -13.65 -3.33 2.61
C ARG A 150 -13.57 -3.50 4.11
N VAL A 151 -14.68 -3.23 4.80
CA VAL A 151 -14.77 -3.29 6.27
C VAL A 151 -15.90 -4.25 6.63
N GLY A 152 -15.64 -5.18 7.52
CA GLY A 152 -16.68 -6.10 8.03
C GLY A 152 -17.58 -5.50 9.13
N GLY A 153 -17.21 -4.33 9.65
CA GLY A 153 -17.96 -3.55 10.64
C GLY A 153 -18.15 -2.12 10.15
N ASP A 154 -18.11 -1.17 11.06
CA ASP A 154 -18.28 0.25 10.76
C ASP A 154 -17.01 0.88 10.18
N ALA A 155 -17.17 1.84 9.27
CA ALA A 155 -16.11 2.72 8.81
C ALA A 155 -16.42 4.15 9.21
N SER A 156 -15.46 4.85 9.82
CA SER A 156 -15.60 6.26 10.23
C SER A 156 -14.48 7.10 9.63
N ILE A 157 -14.85 8.23 9.06
CA ILE A 157 -13.92 9.26 8.59
C ILE A 157 -14.28 10.57 9.28
N THR A 158 -13.38 11.08 10.10
CA THR A 158 -13.55 12.34 10.82
C THR A 158 -12.50 13.33 10.38
N ALA A 159 -12.91 14.51 9.95
CA ALA A 159 -12.04 15.62 9.60
C ALA A 159 -12.42 16.86 10.42
N ALA A 160 -11.42 17.53 11.03
CA ALA A 160 -11.66 18.80 11.74
C ALA A 160 -12.01 19.94 10.78
N GLY A 161 -11.55 19.86 9.52
CA GLY A 161 -11.91 20.78 8.46
C GLY A 161 -12.94 20.19 7.50
N ALA A 162 -12.66 20.16 6.23
CA ALA A 162 -13.54 19.66 5.20
C ALA A 162 -13.16 18.24 4.76
N LEU A 163 -14.13 17.43 4.39
CA LEU A 163 -13.98 16.22 3.61
C LEU A 163 -14.40 16.52 2.17
N THR A 164 -13.46 16.41 1.23
CA THR A 164 -13.73 16.59 -0.20
C THR A 164 -13.78 15.24 -0.90
N LEU A 165 -14.84 14.99 -1.67
CA LEU A 165 -14.97 13.85 -2.57
C LEU A 165 -15.14 14.42 -3.98
N ASP A 166 -14.13 14.19 -4.85
CA ASP A 166 -14.10 14.67 -6.22
C ASP A 166 -14.02 13.47 -7.17
N ALA A 167 -15.06 13.30 -7.97
CA ALA A 167 -15.16 12.25 -8.98
C ALA A 167 -16.22 12.61 -10.02
N PRO A 168 -16.10 12.15 -11.27
CA PRO A 168 -17.15 12.30 -12.29
C PRO A 168 -18.50 11.74 -11.84
N GLN A 169 -18.51 10.72 -10.98
CA GLN A 169 -19.71 10.13 -10.41
C GLN A 169 -19.46 9.65 -8.98
N ILE A 170 -20.33 10.04 -8.05
CA ILE A 170 -20.36 9.56 -6.66
C ILE A 170 -21.62 8.73 -6.46
N ILE A 171 -21.46 7.44 -6.21
CA ILE A 171 -22.57 6.50 -5.97
C ILE A 171 -22.66 6.19 -4.49
N LYS A 172 -23.82 6.55 -3.86
CA LYS A 172 -24.14 6.21 -2.49
C LYS A 172 -25.23 5.14 -2.47
N ARG A 173 -25.07 4.10 -1.67
CA ARG A 173 -26.06 3.04 -1.50
C ARG A 173 -26.37 2.89 -0.01
N GLY A 174 -27.65 2.87 0.34
CA GLY A 174 -28.12 2.81 1.72
C GLY A 174 -28.80 4.10 2.16
N ASN A 175 -29.11 4.19 3.44
CA ASN A 175 -29.74 5.37 4.02
C ASN A 175 -28.69 6.44 4.30
N GLU A 176 -29.00 7.69 4.01
CA GLU A 176 -28.15 8.84 4.29
C GLU A 176 -28.82 9.73 5.33
N SER A 177 -28.06 10.17 6.31
CA SER A 177 -28.48 11.12 7.35
C SER A 177 -27.50 12.28 7.40
N CYS A 178 -27.98 13.51 7.46
CA CYS A 178 -27.18 14.71 7.62
C CYS A 178 -27.56 15.42 8.88
N THR A 179 -26.66 15.45 9.87
CA THR A 179 -26.80 16.19 11.13
C THR A 179 -25.66 17.20 11.26
N GLY A 180 -25.84 18.26 12.05
CA GLY A 180 -24.75 19.18 12.37
C GLY A 180 -23.66 18.51 13.18
N SER A 181 -22.44 19.05 13.14
CA SER A 181 -21.29 18.54 13.90
C SER A 181 -21.48 18.57 15.42
N ASP A 182 -22.42 19.39 15.90
CA ASP A 182 -22.84 19.51 17.30
C ASP A 182 -24.02 18.57 17.67
N GLY A 183 -24.45 17.71 16.73
CA GLY A 183 -25.60 16.84 16.84
C GLY A 183 -26.94 17.54 16.55
N GLY A 184 -26.91 18.82 16.21
CA GLY A 184 -28.10 19.61 15.83
C GLY A 184 -28.52 19.42 14.37
N THR A 185 -29.19 20.41 13.81
CA THR A 185 -29.67 20.39 12.42
C THR A 185 -28.52 20.58 11.44
N GLY A 186 -28.30 19.62 10.59
CA GLY A 186 -27.36 19.74 9.47
C GLY A 186 -27.94 20.61 8.34
N ARG A 187 -27.05 21.12 7.46
CA ARG A 187 -27.41 21.87 6.28
C ARG A 187 -26.86 21.18 5.04
N THR A 188 -27.71 20.94 4.06
CA THR A 188 -27.31 20.48 2.72
C THR A 188 -27.55 21.60 1.72
N THR A 189 -26.52 21.94 0.92
CA THR A 189 -26.62 22.88 -0.19
C THR A 189 -26.26 22.14 -1.47
N GLU A 190 -27.11 22.18 -2.49
CA GLU A 190 -26.90 21.53 -3.78
C GLU A 190 -27.06 22.58 -4.88
N ASP A 191 -25.97 22.80 -5.65
CA ASP A 191 -25.99 23.55 -6.92
C ASP A 191 -26.10 22.55 -8.07
N ALA A 192 -27.22 21.83 -8.13
CA ALA A 192 -27.37 20.71 -9.06
C ALA A 192 -28.82 20.52 -9.49
N HIS A 193 -29.00 19.88 -10.64
CA HIS A 193 -30.30 19.35 -11.05
C HIS A 193 -30.58 18.06 -10.26
N ARG A 194 -31.61 18.11 -9.38
CA ARG A 194 -32.00 16.96 -8.56
C ARG A 194 -33.21 16.24 -9.17
N ILE A 195 -33.09 14.94 -9.39
CA ILE A 195 -34.18 14.05 -9.79
C ILE A 195 -34.43 13.06 -8.66
N THR A 196 -35.66 13.00 -8.15
CA THR A 196 -36.08 12.02 -7.15
C THR A 196 -37.11 11.08 -7.77
N ASN A 197 -36.71 9.81 -7.98
CA ASN A 197 -37.58 8.75 -8.50
C ASN A 197 -38.20 8.02 -7.30
N GLY A 198 -39.24 8.59 -6.70
CA GLY A 198 -39.90 8.06 -5.52
C GLY A 198 -40.66 9.12 -4.76
N SER A 199 -40.92 8.91 -3.49
CA SER A 199 -41.61 9.87 -2.63
C SER A 199 -40.61 10.89 -2.09
N PHE A 200 -41.03 12.15 -2.04
CA PHE A 200 -40.35 13.21 -1.31
C PHE A 200 -41.25 13.73 -0.21
N THR A 201 -40.84 13.65 1.04
CA THR A 201 -41.56 14.17 2.21
C THR A 201 -40.75 15.29 2.84
N LEU A 202 -41.35 16.47 3.00
CA LEU A 202 -40.76 17.59 3.71
C LEU A 202 -41.58 17.89 4.98
N ASN A 203 -40.96 17.73 6.15
CA ASN A 203 -41.56 18.05 7.46
C ASN A 203 -41.18 19.47 7.87
N GLY A 204 -41.54 20.46 7.08
CA GLY A 204 -41.20 21.85 7.33
C GLY A 204 -41.66 22.77 6.17
N PRO A 205 -41.33 24.06 6.22
CA PRO A 205 -41.71 24.98 5.18
C PRO A 205 -40.92 24.70 3.86
N LEU A 206 -41.63 24.74 2.72
CA LEU A 206 -41.02 24.73 1.37
C LEU A 206 -41.11 26.15 0.80
N VAL A 207 -39.98 26.71 0.44
CA VAL A 207 -39.91 27.99 -0.29
C VAL A 207 -39.37 27.70 -1.70
N VAL A 208 -40.13 28.04 -2.73
CA VAL A 208 -39.75 27.93 -4.12
C VAL A 208 -39.57 29.34 -4.71
N ASN A 209 -38.34 29.77 -5.00
CA ASN A 209 -38.02 31.05 -5.61
C ASN A 209 -38.01 30.91 -7.14
N GLY A 210 -39.06 30.40 -7.72
CA GLY A 210 -39.17 30.13 -9.16
C GLY A 210 -40.53 29.52 -9.50
N SER A 211 -40.61 28.80 -10.60
CA SER A 211 -41.81 28.12 -11.02
C SER A 211 -41.96 26.76 -10.35
N LEU A 212 -43.15 26.45 -9.84
CA LEU A 212 -43.53 25.10 -9.41
C LEU A 212 -44.52 24.55 -10.43
N THR A 213 -44.22 23.44 -11.08
CA THR A 213 -45.13 22.73 -11.97
C THR A 213 -45.50 21.38 -11.34
N VAL A 214 -46.80 21.13 -11.18
CA VAL A 214 -47.34 19.88 -10.67
C VAL A 214 -48.10 19.21 -11.82
N ASN A 215 -47.61 18.07 -12.31
CA ASN A 215 -48.25 17.26 -13.34
C ASN A 215 -49.04 16.13 -12.68
N GLY A 216 -50.17 16.44 -12.07
CA GLY A 216 -51.03 15.52 -11.36
C GLY A 216 -51.89 16.24 -10.31
N ASP A 217 -52.50 15.48 -9.46
CA ASP A 217 -53.38 16.05 -8.41
C ASP A 217 -52.57 16.75 -7.33
N SER A 218 -53.05 17.93 -6.90
CA SER A 218 -52.51 18.62 -5.72
C SER A 218 -53.62 18.78 -4.68
N SER A 219 -53.31 18.45 -3.41
CA SER A 219 -54.21 18.64 -2.31
C SER A 219 -53.60 19.59 -1.29
N ILE A 220 -54.33 20.62 -0.91
CA ILE A 220 -53.94 21.62 0.07
C ILE A 220 -54.98 21.61 1.18
N SER A 221 -54.61 21.16 2.37
CA SER A 221 -55.52 21.09 3.54
C SER A 221 -55.59 22.39 4.34
N GLY A 222 -54.86 23.43 3.97
CA GLY A 222 -54.81 24.73 4.64
C GLY A 222 -55.18 25.88 3.70
N ASN A 223 -54.89 27.11 4.13
CA ASN A 223 -55.15 28.30 3.32
C ASN A 223 -54.24 28.36 2.07
N SER A 224 -54.85 28.61 0.92
CA SER A 224 -54.15 28.86 -0.33
C SER A 224 -54.43 30.28 -0.78
N ALA A 225 -53.43 31.15 -0.82
CA ALA A 225 -53.52 32.48 -1.39
C ALA A 225 -52.78 32.53 -2.76
N ALA A 226 -53.40 33.03 -3.78
CA ALA A 226 -52.81 33.24 -5.08
C ALA A 226 -53.15 34.63 -5.60
N GLY A 227 -52.18 35.36 -6.22
CA GLY A 227 -52.40 36.69 -6.80
C GLY A 227 -53.32 36.63 -8.01
N SER A 228 -53.29 35.56 -8.79
CA SER A 228 -54.26 35.27 -9.84
C SER A 228 -54.43 33.76 -10.01
N ARG A 229 -55.60 33.30 -10.34
CA ARG A 229 -55.91 31.92 -10.71
C ARG A 229 -56.54 31.93 -12.10
N SER A 230 -55.92 31.25 -13.07
CA SER A 230 -56.56 30.96 -14.34
C SER A 230 -56.89 29.44 -14.34
N GLY A 231 -58.17 29.12 -14.28
CA GLY A 231 -58.67 27.74 -14.31
C GLY A 231 -60.16 27.73 -14.57
N GLY A 232 -60.69 26.65 -15.17
CA GLY A 232 -62.12 26.50 -15.45
C GLY A 232 -62.97 26.50 -14.19
N PRO A 233 -64.30 26.66 -14.31
CA PRO A 233 -65.18 26.70 -13.18
C PRO A 233 -65.12 25.44 -12.34
N CYS A 234 -65.05 25.60 -11.01
CA CYS A 234 -65.18 24.46 -10.11
C CYS A 234 -66.58 23.85 -10.30
N PRO A 235 -66.73 22.56 -10.54
CA PRO A 235 -68.01 21.92 -10.40
C PRO A 235 -68.47 22.02 -8.94
N HIS A 236 -69.66 22.54 -8.72
CA HIS A 236 -70.35 22.60 -7.44
C HIS A 236 -70.74 21.18 -6.97
#